data_358bd6df25a53ee31fffb4016a4b70d2
#
_entry.id   358bd6df25a53ee31fffb4016a4b70d2
#
_cell.length_a   1.000
_cell.length_b   1.000
_cell.length_c   1.000
_cell.angle_alpha   90.00
_cell.angle_beta   90.00
_cell.angle_gamma   90.00
#
_symmetry.space_group_name_H-M   'P 1'
#
loop_
_entity.id
_entity.type
_entity.pdbx_description
1 polymer ?
#
loop_
_entity_poly.entity_id
_entity_poly.type
_entity_poly.pdbx_seq_one_letter_code
_entity_poly.pdbx_strand_id
1 'polypeptide(L)' 'MPDVIGMGARDAVYITETRGLKVTIYGRGKVYEQSIAAGSKIRKGQRCVIKLRN' A
#
# COMPACT_ATOMS: atom_id res chain seq x y z
N MET A 1 -8.59 5.10 0.55
CA MET A 1 -7.36 4.33 0.22
C MET A 1 -6.85 4.73 -1.14
N PRO A 2 -5.62 5.19 -1.27
CA PRO A 2 -5.06 5.49 -2.58
C PRO A 2 -4.81 4.21 -3.38
N ASP A 3 -4.73 4.34 -4.69
CA ASP A 3 -4.37 3.24 -5.58
C ASP A 3 -2.85 3.22 -5.73
N VAL A 4 -2.22 2.18 -5.22
CA VAL A 4 -0.76 2.03 -5.28
C VAL A 4 -0.33 0.93 -6.23
N ILE A 5 -1.25 0.31 -6.95
CA ILE A 5 -0.94 -0.74 -7.92
C ILE A 5 0.01 -0.19 -8.98
N GLY A 6 1.05 -0.93 -9.27
CA GLY A 6 2.06 -0.54 -10.26
C GLY A 6 3.17 0.35 -9.73
N MET A 7 3.07 0.81 -8.49
CA MET A 7 4.11 1.64 -7.89
C MET A 7 5.24 0.78 -7.33
N GLY A 8 6.44 1.37 -7.23
CA GLY A 8 7.53 0.74 -6.50
C GLY A 8 7.25 0.79 -4.99
N ALA A 9 8.00 -0.03 -4.23
CA ALA A 9 7.78 -0.15 -2.80
C ALA A 9 7.91 1.20 -2.08
N ARG A 10 8.93 1.99 -2.41
CA ARG A 10 9.18 3.27 -1.73
C ARG A 10 8.00 4.22 -1.90
N ASP A 11 7.50 4.37 -3.11
CA ASP A 11 6.40 5.27 -3.38
C ASP A 11 5.10 4.79 -2.72
N ALA A 12 4.85 3.48 -2.79
CA ALA A 12 3.66 2.90 -2.18
C ALA A 12 3.66 3.09 -0.66
N VAL A 13 4.81 2.84 -0.02
CA VAL A 13 4.96 3.03 1.43
C VAL A 13 4.76 4.50 1.79
N TYR A 14 5.40 5.40 1.05
CA TYR A 14 5.29 6.84 1.33
C TYR A 14 3.83 7.29 1.29
N ILE A 15 3.12 6.95 0.23
CA ILE A 15 1.73 7.38 0.04
C ILE A 15 0.82 6.79 1.12
N THR A 16 0.99 5.52 1.44
CA THR A 16 0.13 4.87 2.42
C THR A 16 0.42 5.34 3.84
N GLU A 17 1.69 5.54 4.17
CA GLU A 17 2.06 6.04 5.51
C GLU A 17 1.62 7.48 5.72
N THR A 18 1.64 8.32 4.69
CA THR A 18 1.14 9.69 4.81
C THR A 18 -0.36 9.73 5.08
N ARG A 19 -1.07 8.66 4.79
CA ARG A 19 -2.49 8.52 5.11
C ARG A 19 -2.73 7.93 6.51
N GLY A 20 -1.65 7.69 7.26
CA GLY A 20 -1.74 7.16 8.61
C GLY A 20 -1.85 5.65 8.69
N LEU A 21 -1.61 4.93 7.60
CA LEU A 21 -1.69 3.48 7.59
C LEU A 21 -0.41 2.85 8.13
N LYS A 22 -0.56 1.67 8.73
CA LYS A 22 0.57 0.81 9.10
C LYS A 22 0.74 -0.21 8.00
N VAL A 23 1.86 -0.13 7.28
CA VAL A 23 2.06 -0.87 6.05
C VAL A 23 3.01 -2.05 6.26
N THR A 24 2.64 -3.21 5.74
CA THR A 24 3.51 -4.39 5.67
C THR A 24 3.75 -4.68 4.20
N ILE A 25 5.02 -4.86 3.85
CA ILE A 25 5.44 -5.09 2.47
C ILE A 25 5.90 -6.55 2.30
N TYR A 26 5.42 -7.19 1.26
CA TYR A 26 5.89 -8.52 0.86
C TYR A 26 6.38 -8.47 -0.58
N GLY A 27 7.53 -9.07 -0.82
CA GLY A 27 8.07 -9.20 -2.16
C GLY A 27 8.91 -8.02 -2.61
N ARG A 28 9.24 -8.01 -3.90
CA ARG A 28 10.07 -7.00 -4.54
C ARG A 28 9.49 -6.63 -5.90
N GLY A 29 9.81 -5.43 -6.35
CA GLY A 29 9.39 -4.95 -7.65
C GLY A 29 8.25 -3.96 -7.54
N LYS A 30 7.17 -4.21 -8.24
CA LYS A 30 6.02 -3.31 -8.27
C LYS A 30 4.83 -3.93 -7.56
N VAL A 31 4.02 -3.07 -6.98
CA VAL A 31 2.80 -3.50 -6.29
C VAL A 31 1.84 -4.16 -7.29
N TYR A 32 1.42 -5.37 -6.98
CA TYR A 32 0.39 -6.03 -7.76
C TYR A 32 -0.88 -6.30 -6.95
N GLU A 33 -0.80 -6.15 -5.62
CA GLU A 33 -1.95 -6.37 -4.75
C GLU A 33 -1.85 -5.47 -3.52
N GLN A 34 -2.98 -4.91 -3.11
CA GLN A 34 -3.10 -4.16 -1.87
C GLN A 34 -4.31 -4.67 -1.10
N SER A 35 -4.17 -4.84 0.22
CA SER A 35 -5.22 -5.45 1.03
C SER A 35 -6.46 -4.58 1.21
N ILE A 36 -6.35 -3.28 0.98
CA ILE A 36 -7.47 -2.35 1.07
C ILE A 36 -7.73 -1.82 -0.33
N ALA A 37 -8.95 -1.98 -0.82
CA ALA A 37 -9.29 -1.54 -2.17
C ALA A 37 -9.16 -0.02 -2.30
N ALA A 38 -8.67 0.42 -3.47
CA ALA A 38 -8.58 1.84 -3.79
C ALA A 38 -9.96 2.49 -3.67
N GLY A 39 -10.00 3.67 -3.08
CA GLY A 39 -11.25 4.38 -2.85
C GLY A 39 -11.97 4.02 -1.56
N SER A 40 -11.55 2.96 -0.87
CA SER A 40 -12.16 2.58 0.40
C SER A 40 -11.82 3.59 1.50
N LYS A 41 -12.71 3.72 2.47
CA LYS A 41 -12.44 4.54 3.65
C LYS A 41 -11.40 3.85 4.51
N ILE A 42 -10.48 4.65 5.04
CA ILE A 42 -9.41 4.14 5.91
C ILE A 42 -9.38 4.93 7.21
N ARG A 43 -8.80 4.31 8.25
CA ARG A 43 -8.63 4.93 9.56
C ARG A 43 -7.15 5.07 9.86
N LYS A 44 -6.80 6.10 10.60
CA LYS A 44 -5.43 6.26 11.08
C LYS A 44 -5.04 5.05 11.92
N GLY A 45 -3.88 4.47 11.62
CA GLY A 45 -3.40 3.27 12.32
C GLY A 45 -3.91 1.95 11.74
N GLN A 46 -4.76 1.99 10.73
CA GLN A 46 -5.27 0.78 10.09
C GLN A 46 -4.12 0.04 9.39
N ARG A 47 -4.15 -1.29 9.43
CA ARG A 47 -3.12 -2.10 8.80
C ARG A 47 -3.42 -2.29 7.31
N CYS A 48 -2.37 -2.21 6.52
CA CYS A 48 -2.45 -2.44 5.07
C CYS A 48 -1.30 -3.34 4.65
N VAL A 49 -1.61 -4.39 3.91
CA VAL A 49 -0.61 -5.28 3.34
C VAL A 49 -0.46 -4.98 1.86
N ILE A 50 0.77 -4.80 1.42
CA ILE A 50 1.08 -4.51 0.03
C ILE A 50 2.01 -5.60 -0.49
N LYS A 51 1.62 -6.24 -1.58
CA LYS A 51 2.41 -7.30 -2.20
C LYS A 51 3.01 -6.81 -3.51
N LEU A 52 4.32 -7.08 -3.67
CA LEU A 52 5.07 -6.69 -4.85
C LEU A 52 5.60 -7.92 -5.58
N ARG A 53 5.82 -7.75 -6.89
CA ARG A 53 6.50 -8.75 -7.71
C ARG A 53 7.19 -8.05 -8.88
N ASN A 54 8.20 -8.72 -9.42
CA ASN A 54 8.87 -8.24 -10.62
C ASN A 54 8.03 -8.46 -11.86
#